data_e87235c8ddfa06945627c467447e9a48
#
_entry.id   e87235c8ddfa06945627c467447e9a48
#
_cell.length_a   1.000
_cell.length_b   1.000
_cell.length_c   1.000
_cell.angle_alpha   90.00
_cell.angle_beta   90.00
_cell.angle_gamma   90.00
#
_symmetry.space_group_name_H-M   'P 1'
#
loop_
_entity.id
_entity.type
_entity.pdbx_description
1 polymer ?
#
loop_
_entity_poly.entity_id
_entity_poly.type
_entity_poly.pdbx_seq_one_letter_code
_entity_poly.pdbx_strand_id
1 'polypeptide(L)'
;MLFGFDQGVISGALPFIKQDFTITPFMEGVITSAVPLGAVAGTILAMVTTDRYGRKPMLILGAVIFLFGSLFSAFAFNQYVLTLARLVIGVGIGASAMTAPMFLAEVAPARIRGTIVSAFQLMITIGIMVSYMSDAAFGGTGDWRWMIGVGVFPSIIALVGILLSPETPRWLTLNSNADKARDIITKLQPEASEEDVDKIITEIKESAKDEEATPAWNTFLKKGILPITSFAMIVFVLQQLSGINAIIYYAPEIFKNAGFSGTTTQLLATVGIGVVNVALTIVAMYLVESIGRRKLLIFGFVGTSASMALVTVATMMDVAATPYLALIGIFTFIGFFAVSLGPLPWLYMAELFPLRLRPRGMALASIANWFFNFVVALLFPELLAGIGIVGTFAIFTTFCVIGVFYAIAVAPETKGITLEEIEQRTFAAG
;
A
#
# COMPACT_ATOMS: atom_id res chain seq x y z
N MET A 1 1.09 0.01 -9.67
CA MET A 1 2.38 0.57 -10.16
C MET A 1 2.53 2.06 -9.86
N LEU A 2 1.57 2.96 -10.21
CA LEU A 2 1.67 4.42 -9.93
C LEU A 2 1.93 4.72 -8.45
N PHE A 3 1.15 4.09 -7.57
CA PHE A 3 1.33 4.21 -6.14
C PHE A 3 2.75 3.84 -5.68
N GLY A 4 3.28 2.69 -6.13
CA GLY A 4 4.64 2.28 -5.79
C GLY A 4 5.71 3.22 -6.36
N PHE A 5 5.51 3.73 -7.58
CA PHE A 5 6.43 4.68 -8.19
C PHE A 5 6.55 5.96 -7.36
N ASP A 6 5.42 6.55 -6.94
CA ASP A 6 5.45 7.76 -6.11
C ASP A 6 6.10 7.52 -4.73
N GLN A 7 5.85 6.36 -4.14
CA GLN A 7 6.49 6.00 -2.87
C GLN A 7 8.01 5.96 -2.98
N GLY A 8 8.54 5.38 -4.06
CA GLY A 8 9.98 5.24 -4.20
C GLY A 8 10.67 6.52 -4.67
N VAL A 9 10.09 7.24 -5.63
CA VAL A 9 10.76 8.38 -6.28
C VAL A 9 11.15 9.51 -5.34
N ILE A 10 10.39 9.74 -4.27
CA ILE A 10 10.74 10.77 -3.29
C ILE A 10 12.04 10.46 -2.57
N SER A 11 12.37 9.18 -2.41
CA SER A 11 13.57 8.72 -1.72
C SER A 11 14.85 9.23 -2.37
N GLY A 12 14.99 9.08 -3.66
CA GLY A 12 16.16 9.56 -4.39
C GLY A 12 16.12 11.05 -4.72
N ALA A 13 14.93 11.63 -4.90
CA ALA A 13 14.76 13.04 -5.21
C ALA A 13 15.04 13.96 -3.99
N LEU A 14 14.71 13.49 -2.78
CA LEU A 14 14.73 14.31 -1.57
C LEU A 14 16.09 14.94 -1.22
N PRO A 15 17.25 14.23 -1.33
CA PRO A 15 18.55 14.85 -1.09
C PRO A 15 18.84 16.06 -2.00
N PHE A 16 18.36 16.04 -3.23
CA PHE A 16 18.54 17.13 -4.20
C PHE A 16 17.53 18.26 -3.99
N ILE A 17 16.27 17.93 -3.63
CA ILE A 17 15.25 18.91 -3.24
C ILE A 17 15.73 19.72 -2.02
N LYS A 18 16.39 19.06 -1.05
CA LYS A 18 16.98 19.74 0.13
C LYS A 18 18.03 20.76 -0.26
N GLN A 19 18.82 20.50 -1.29
CA GLN A 19 19.84 21.42 -1.78
C GLN A 19 19.21 22.61 -2.53
N ASP A 20 18.21 22.37 -3.39
CA ASP A 20 17.56 23.40 -4.20
C ASP A 20 16.74 24.39 -3.34
N PHE A 21 15.98 23.89 -2.36
CA PHE A 21 15.02 24.69 -1.60
C PHE A 21 15.47 25.02 -0.18
N THR A 22 16.62 24.52 0.27
CA THR A 22 17.15 24.74 1.63
C THR A 22 16.10 24.47 2.73
N ILE A 23 15.51 23.28 2.70
CA ILE A 23 14.40 22.92 3.58
C ILE A 23 14.86 22.39 4.95
N THR A 24 14.04 22.64 5.98
CA THR A 24 14.22 22.10 7.33
C THR A 24 13.79 20.63 7.41
N PRO A 25 14.22 19.86 8.44
CA PRO A 25 13.73 18.49 8.65
C PRO A 25 12.20 18.40 8.72
N PHE A 26 11.55 19.37 9.37
CA PHE A 26 10.08 19.44 9.40
C PHE A 26 9.48 19.57 8.00
N MET A 27 10.01 20.47 7.17
CA MET A 27 9.51 20.67 5.81
C MET A 27 9.78 19.44 4.90
N GLU A 28 10.89 18.76 5.14
CA GLU A 28 11.18 17.46 4.53
C GLU A 28 10.08 16.43 4.82
N GLY A 29 9.70 16.32 6.10
CA GLY A 29 8.57 15.50 6.54
C GLY A 29 7.24 15.92 5.91
N VAL A 30 6.97 17.23 5.82
CA VAL A 30 5.74 17.78 5.21
C VAL A 30 5.66 17.43 3.72
N ILE A 31 6.75 17.61 2.96
CA ILE A 31 6.77 17.26 1.53
C ILE A 31 6.53 15.76 1.34
N THR A 32 7.19 14.92 2.14
CA THR A 32 7.09 13.45 2.00
C THR A 32 5.71 12.95 2.42
N SER A 33 5.17 13.47 3.52
CA SER A 33 3.88 13.03 4.08
C SER A 33 2.65 13.60 3.36
N ALA A 34 2.83 14.57 2.45
CA ALA A 34 1.72 15.16 1.70
C ALA A 34 0.94 14.12 0.89
N VAL A 35 1.61 13.14 0.28
CA VAL A 35 0.96 12.06 -0.48
C VAL A 35 0.13 11.14 0.41
N PRO A 36 0.62 10.56 1.49
CA PRO A 36 -0.21 9.79 2.42
C PRO A 36 -1.40 10.58 2.99
N LEU A 37 -1.22 11.87 3.30
CA LEU A 37 -2.32 12.73 3.75
C LEU A 37 -3.38 12.91 2.67
N GLY A 38 -2.96 13.18 1.43
CA GLY A 38 -3.86 13.23 0.28
C GLY A 38 -4.58 11.91 0.04
N ALA A 39 -3.91 10.77 0.28
CA ALA A 39 -4.48 9.44 0.11
C ALA A 39 -5.60 9.13 1.11
N VAL A 40 -5.56 9.68 2.33
CA VAL A 40 -6.70 9.62 3.26
C VAL A 40 -7.93 10.26 2.59
N ALA A 41 -7.80 11.48 2.07
CA ALA A 41 -8.89 12.18 1.41
C ALA A 41 -9.37 11.44 0.14
N GLY A 42 -8.43 10.90 -0.65
CA GLY A 42 -8.73 10.10 -1.84
C GLY A 42 -9.48 8.80 -1.53
N THR A 43 -9.14 8.13 -0.43
CA THR A 43 -9.85 6.93 0.03
C THR A 43 -11.29 7.26 0.44
N ILE A 44 -11.50 8.37 1.16
CA ILE A 44 -12.84 8.85 1.53
C ILE A 44 -13.64 9.21 0.27
N LEU A 45 -13.03 9.90 -0.67
CA LEU A 45 -13.65 10.23 -1.95
C LEU A 45 -14.09 8.97 -2.70
N ALA A 46 -13.21 7.99 -2.84
CA ALA A 46 -13.52 6.73 -3.53
C ALA A 46 -14.65 5.96 -2.86
N MET A 47 -14.68 5.92 -1.52
CA MET A 47 -15.75 5.26 -0.75
C MET A 47 -17.14 5.82 -1.08
N VAL A 48 -17.25 7.12 -1.35
CA VAL A 48 -18.55 7.78 -1.64
C VAL A 48 -18.90 7.73 -3.14
N THR A 49 -17.90 7.75 -4.01
CA THR A 49 -18.10 8.00 -5.44
C THR A 49 -18.02 6.75 -6.31
N THR A 50 -17.28 5.72 -5.89
CA THR A 50 -17.02 4.52 -6.72
C THR A 50 -18.31 3.75 -7.04
N ASP A 51 -19.25 3.66 -6.11
CA ASP A 51 -20.52 2.97 -6.34
C ASP A 51 -21.45 3.79 -7.24
N ARG A 52 -21.39 5.11 -7.15
CA ARG A 52 -22.24 6.03 -7.93
C ARG A 52 -21.77 6.17 -9.38
N TYR A 53 -20.47 6.35 -9.61
CA TYR A 53 -19.93 6.69 -10.93
C TYR A 53 -19.27 5.51 -11.66
N GLY A 54 -19.00 4.44 -10.95
CA GLY A 54 -18.31 3.26 -11.49
C GLY A 54 -16.83 3.20 -11.09
N ARG A 55 -16.25 2.01 -11.29
CA ARG A 55 -14.87 1.73 -10.93
C ARG A 55 -13.91 2.32 -11.96
N LYS A 56 -14.22 2.17 -13.24
CA LYS A 56 -13.38 2.68 -14.35
C LYS A 56 -13.22 4.22 -14.32
N PRO A 57 -14.26 5.06 -14.19
CA PRO A 57 -14.11 6.51 -14.11
C PRO A 57 -13.24 6.96 -12.92
N MET A 58 -13.33 6.28 -11.77
CA MET A 58 -12.50 6.59 -10.61
C MET A 58 -11.03 6.27 -10.84
N LEU A 59 -10.73 5.16 -11.54
CA LEU A 59 -9.36 4.81 -11.93
C LEU A 59 -8.81 5.78 -12.98
N ILE A 60 -9.62 6.22 -13.94
CA ILE A 60 -9.25 7.26 -14.92
C ILE A 60 -8.92 8.56 -14.18
N LEU A 61 -9.79 8.99 -13.27
CA LEU A 61 -9.57 10.20 -12.47
C LEU A 61 -8.25 10.12 -11.70
N GLY A 62 -7.98 8.98 -11.04
CA GLY A 62 -6.74 8.75 -10.30
C GLY A 62 -5.50 8.83 -11.21
N ALA A 63 -5.55 8.20 -12.40
CA ALA A 63 -4.45 8.23 -13.37
C ALA A 63 -4.20 9.65 -13.93
N VAL A 64 -5.27 10.40 -14.20
CA VAL A 64 -5.21 11.80 -14.67
C VAL A 64 -4.63 12.71 -13.60
N ILE A 65 -5.10 12.57 -12.34
CA ILE A 65 -4.55 13.32 -11.20
C ILE A 65 -3.05 13.02 -11.04
N PHE A 66 -2.67 11.75 -11.15
CA PHE A 66 -1.27 11.37 -11.02
C PHE A 66 -0.42 11.95 -12.17
N LEU A 67 -0.90 11.88 -13.40
CA LEU A 67 -0.23 12.43 -14.58
C LEU A 67 0.07 13.92 -14.43
N PHE A 68 -0.96 14.72 -14.16
CA PHE A 68 -0.80 16.17 -14.00
C PHE A 68 -0.05 16.52 -12.71
N GLY A 69 -0.30 15.79 -11.63
CA GLY A 69 0.40 15.99 -10.37
C GLY A 69 1.91 15.74 -10.49
N SER A 70 2.32 14.70 -11.23
CA SER A 70 3.74 14.44 -11.51
C SER A 70 4.37 15.58 -12.33
N LEU A 71 3.66 16.09 -13.35
CA LEU A 71 4.11 17.26 -14.11
C LEU A 71 4.24 18.49 -13.22
N PHE A 72 3.21 18.83 -12.44
CA PHE A 72 3.26 19.97 -11.50
C PHE A 72 4.37 19.82 -10.47
N SER A 73 4.62 18.60 -9.98
CA SER A 73 5.72 18.34 -9.04
C SER A 73 7.08 18.57 -9.72
N ALA A 74 7.27 18.10 -10.96
CA ALA A 74 8.51 18.29 -11.72
C ALA A 74 8.80 19.77 -12.03
N PHE A 75 7.76 20.58 -12.25
CA PHE A 75 7.89 22.02 -12.52
C PHE A 75 7.76 22.89 -11.25
N ALA A 76 7.74 22.28 -10.06
CA ALA A 76 7.64 23.06 -8.83
C ALA A 76 8.85 24.00 -8.65
N PHE A 77 8.55 25.27 -8.39
CA PHE A 77 9.54 26.34 -8.23
C PHE A 77 9.83 26.68 -6.76
N ASN A 78 9.09 26.09 -5.84
CA ASN A 78 9.33 26.17 -4.40
C ASN A 78 8.74 24.97 -3.66
N GLN A 79 9.11 24.81 -2.39
CA GLN A 79 8.70 23.72 -1.51
C GLN A 79 7.17 23.63 -1.30
N TYR A 80 6.47 24.75 -1.28
CA TYR A 80 5.01 24.79 -1.03
C TYR A 80 4.23 24.29 -2.24
N VAL A 81 4.63 24.68 -3.45
CA VAL A 81 4.06 24.21 -4.70
C VAL A 81 4.29 22.70 -4.86
N LEU A 82 5.52 22.23 -4.54
CA LEU A 82 5.82 20.80 -4.54
C LEU A 82 4.93 20.05 -3.55
N THR A 83 4.78 20.54 -2.32
CA THR A 83 3.91 19.94 -1.30
C THR A 83 2.46 19.85 -1.77
N LEU A 84 1.92 20.92 -2.35
CA LEU A 84 0.56 20.95 -2.86
C LEU A 84 0.36 19.96 -4.01
N ALA A 85 1.30 19.90 -4.95
CA ALA A 85 1.25 18.94 -6.06
C ALA A 85 1.28 17.49 -5.54
N ARG A 86 2.11 17.18 -4.56
CA ARG A 86 2.16 15.87 -3.91
C ARG A 86 0.87 15.53 -3.15
N LEU A 87 0.28 16.50 -2.47
CA LEU A 87 -1.02 16.32 -1.81
C LEU A 87 -2.11 15.92 -2.83
N VAL A 88 -2.14 16.58 -3.97
CA VAL A 88 -3.08 16.27 -5.07
C VAL A 88 -2.81 14.88 -5.65
N ILE A 89 -1.53 14.51 -5.90
CA ILE A 89 -1.15 13.15 -6.28
C ILE A 89 -1.71 12.14 -5.27
N GLY A 90 -1.57 12.43 -3.99
CA GLY A 90 -2.09 11.59 -2.91
C GLY A 90 -3.58 11.30 -3.04
N VAL A 91 -4.40 12.29 -3.36
CA VAL A 91 -5.84 12.08 -3.59
C VAL A 91 -6.08 11.06 -4.71
N GLY A 92 -5.37 11.17 -5.82
CA GLY A 92 -5.43 10.21 -6.93
C GLY A 92 -4.98 8.80 -6.52
N ILE A 93 -3.90 8.71 -5.74
CA ILE A 93 -3.37 7.43 -5.22
C ILE A 93 -4.36 6.77 -4.28
N GLY A 94 -4.91 7.50 -3.31
CA GLY A 94 -5.87 6.95 -2.34
C GLY A 94 -7.14 6.44 -3.02
N ALA A 95 -7.67 7.21 -3.97
CA ALA A 95 -8.82 6.79 -4.76
C ALA A 95 -8.52 5.52 -5.57
N SER A 96 -7.37 5.47 -6.24
CA SER A 96 -6.97 4.31 -7.04
C SER A 96 -6.63 3.08 -6.19
N ALA A 97 -5.98 3.25 -5.04
CA ALA A 97 -5.60 2.16 -4.15
C ALA A 97 -6.81 1.44 -3.55
N MET A 98 -7.91 2.15 -3.32
CA MET A 98 -9.17 1.55 -2.91
C MET A 98 -9.91 0.90 -4.09
N THR A 99 -9.96 1.59 -5.24
CA THR A 99 -10.79 1.18 -6.38
C THR A 99 -10.15 0.03 -7.19
N ALA A 100 -8.82 0.00 -7.35
CA ALA A 100 -8.17 -0.96 -8.23
C ALA A 100 -8.31 -2.43 -7.78
N PRO A 101 -8.14 -2.79 -6.49
CA PRO A 101 -8.40 -4.16 -6.04
C PRO A 101 -9.86 -4.58 -6.26
N MET A 102 -10.82 -3.66 -6.04
CA MET A 102 -12.24 -3.91 -6.30
C MET A 102 -12.49 -4.17 -7.78
N PHE A 103 -11.98 -3.31 -8.66
CA PHE A 103 -12.07 -3.48 -10.11
C PHE A 103 -11.50 -4.83 -10.55
N LEU A 104 -10.30 -5.18 -10.08
CA LEU A 104 -9.64 -6.44 -10.40
C LEU A 104 -10.44 -7.65 -9.91
N ALA A 105 -11.01 -7.59 -8.71
CA ALA A 105 -11.81 -8.67 -8.14
C ALA A 105 -13.14 -8.86 -8.89
N GLU A 106 -13.75 -7.77 -9.40
CA GLU A 106 -15.02 -7.80 -10.13
C GLU A 106 -14.86 -8.23 -11.59
N VAL A 107 -13.71 -7.98 -12.21
CA VAL A 107 -13.41 -8.35 -13.60
C VAL A 107 -12.81 -9.75 -13.72
N ALA A 108 -12.08 -10.20 -12.70
CA ALA A 108 -11.36 -11.47 -12.73
C ALA A 108 -12.32 -12.68 -12.64
N PRO A 109 -12.14 -13.68 -13.52
CA PRO A 109 -12.81 -14.98 -13.37
C PRO A 109 -12.51 -15.62 -12.01
N ALA A 110 -13.48 -16.29 -11.40
CA ALA A 110 -13.38 -16.86 -10.06
C ALA A 110 -12.11 -17.72 -9.86
N ARG A 111 -11.73 -18.50 -10.88
CA ARG A 111 -10.56 -19.40 -10.85
C ARG A 111 -9.22 -18.70 -10.60
N ILE A 112 -9.05 -17.47 -11.10
CA ILE A 112 -7.77 -16.73 -11.06
C ILE A 112 -7.87 -15.42 -10.27
N ARG A 113 -9.02 -15.15 -9.65
CA ARG A 113 -9.28 -13.88 -8.93
C ARG A 113 -8.24 -13.60 -7.86
N GLY A 114 -7.90 -14.59 -7.03
CA GLY A 114 -6.88 -14.44 -5.99
C GLY A 114 -5.51 -14.03 -6.55
N THR A 115 -5.08 -14.67 -7.63
CA THR A 115 -3.81 -14.35 -8.31
C THR A 115 -3.82 -12.91 -8.87
N ILE A 116 -4.92 -12.50 -9.51
CA ILE A 116 -5.03 -11.15 -10.10
C ILE A 116 -5.05 -10.08 -9.01
N VAL A 117 -5.76 -10.30 -7.91
CA VAL A 117 -5.76 -9.37 -6.76
C VAL A 117 -4.38 -9.32 -6.09
N SER A 118 -3.69 -10.45 -5.97
CA SER A 118 -2.32 -10.48 -5.44
C SER A 118 -1.31 -9.75 -6.35
N ALA A 119 -1.54 -9.74 -7.65
CA ALA A 119 -0.73 -8.98 -8.59
C ALA A 119 -0.79 -7.46 -8.34
N PHE A 120 -1.82 -6.95 -7.68
CA PHE A 120 -1.89 -5.55 -7.25
C PHE A 120 -0.72 -5.19 -6.32
N GLN A 121 -0.45 -6.02 -5.31
CA GLN A 121 0.68 -5.81 -4.39
C GLN A 121 2.02 -5.92 -5.13
N LEU A 122 2.16 -6.90 -6.03
CA LEU A 122 3.37 -7.04 -6.84
C LEU A 122 3.61 -5.81 -7.73
N MET A 123 2.57 -5.23 -8.30
CA MET A 123 2.68 -4.00 -9.10
C MET A 123 3.10 -2.79 -8.25
N ILE A 124 2.77 -2.73 -6.97
CA ILE A 124 3.28 -1.70 -6.04
C ILE A 124 4.78 -1.86 -5.88
N THR A 125 5.27 -3.06 -5.55
CA THR A 125 6.70 -3.30 -5.32
C THR A 125 7.55 -3.11 -6.58
N ILE A 126 7.04 -3.50 -7.76
CA ILE A 126 7.66 -3.20 -9.04
C ILE A 126 7.72 -1.67 -9.27
N GLY A 127 6.67 -0.94 -8.95
CA GLY A 127 6.64 0.52 -9.04
C GLY A 127 7.72 1.18 -8.18
N ILE A 128 7.90 0.72 -6.94
CA ILE A 128 8.98 1.16 -6.04
C ILE A 128 10.36 0.85 -6.64
N MET A 129 10.56 -0.36 -7.15
CA MET A 129 11.83 -0.73 -7.77
C MET A 129 12.15 0.14 -8.99
N VAL A 130 11.18 0.36 -9.87
CA VAL A 130 11.35 1.18 -11.08
C VAL A 130 11.68 2.63 -10.72
N SER A 131 11.05 3.20 -9.69
CA SER A 131 11.38 4.54 -9.23
C SER A 131 12.80 4.64 -8.67
N TYR A 132 13.25 3.67 -7.87
CA TYR A 132 14.63 3.62 -7.38
C TYR A 132 15.66 3.50 -8.51
N MET A 133 15.34 2.74 -9.56
CA MET A 133 16.19 2.66 -10.75
C MET A 133 16.22 3.99 -11.49
N SER A 134 15.10 4.69 -11.61
CA SER A 134 15.02 6.04 -12.17
C SER A 134 15.87 7.02 -11.36
N ASP A 135 15.73 7.02 -10.04
CA ASP A 135 16.52 7.87 -9.15
C ASP A 135 18.03 7.63 -9.29
N ALA A 136 18.43 6.35 -9.36
CA ALA A 136 19.83 6.00 -9.57
C ALA A 136 20.36 6.45 -10.94
N ALA A 137 19.52 6.39 -11.98
CA ALA A 137 19.89 6.83 -13.33
C ALA A 137 20.12 8.36 -13.40
N PHE A 138 19.31 9.15 -12.73
CA PHE A 138 19.42 10.60 -12.67
C PHE A 138 20.26 11.12 -11.49
N GLY A 139 20.69 10.25 -10.58
CA GLY A 139 21.47 10.61 -9.39
C GLY A 139 22.81 11.28 -9.72
N GLY A 140 23.43 10.94 -10.87
CA GLY A 140 24.67 11.57 -11.32
C GLY A 140 24.52 13.03 -11.77
N THR A 141 23.36 13.42 -12.29
CA THR A 141 23.05 14.81 -12.68
C THR A 141 22.47 15.61 -11.53
N GLY A 142 21.90 14.95 -10.51
CA GLY A 142 21.21 15.59 -9.40
C GLY A 142 19.86 16.23 -9.78
N ASP A 143 19.34 15.94 -10.94
CA ASP A 143 18.10 16.55 -11.45
C ASP A 143 16.86 15.80 -10.94
N TRP A 144 16.42 16.15 -9.74
CA TRP A 144 15.24 15.58 -9.11
C TRP A 144 13.93 15.81 -9.89
N ARG A 145 13.90 16.83 -10.75
CA ARG A 145 12.73 17.13 -11.58
C ARG A 145 12.48 16.03 -12.60
N TRP A 146 13.55 15.51 -13.21
CA TRP A 146 13.44 14.36 -14.10
C TRP A 146 13.10 13.08 -13.33
N MET A 147 13.64 12.86 -12.12
CA MET A 147 13.26 11.69 -11.29
C MET A 147 11.75 11.64 -11.12
N ILE A 148 11.12 12.73 -10.66
CA ILE A 148 9.66 12.82 -10.49
C ILE A 148 8.93 12.80 -11.83
N GLY A 149 9.45 13.51 -12.85
CA GLY A 149 8.86 13.64 -14.16
C GLY A 149 8.70 12.31 -14.91
N VAL A 150 9.59 11.35 -14.68
CA VAL A 150 9.47 9.98 -15.23
C VAL A 150 8.15 9.31 -14.84
N GLY A 151 7.51 9.69 -13.72
CA GLY A 151 6.19 9.22 -13.31
C GLY A 151 5.07 9.47 -14.34
N VAL A 152 5.28 10.38 -15.27
CA VAL A 152 4.37 10.63 -16.41
C VAL A 152 4.22 9.38 -17.30
N PHE A 153 5.30 8.64 -17.56
CA PHE A 153 5.24 7.45 -18.43
C PHE A 153 4.35 6.33 -17.85
N PRO A 154 4.56 5.86 -16.64
CA PRO A 154 3.67 4.84 -16.07
C PRO A 154 2.23 5.34 -15.91
N SER A 155 2.00 6.66 -15.74
CA SER A 155 0.64 7.21 -15.67
C SER A 155 -0.07 7.18 -17.03
N ILE A 156 0.63 7.47 -18.12
CA ILE A 156 0.09 7.34 -19.50
C ILE A 156 -0.25 5.87 -19.77
N ILE A 157 0.66 4.94 -19.45
CA ILE A 157 0.43 3.50 -19.66
C ILE A 157 -0.80 3.04 -18.86
N ALA A 158 -0.92 3.46 -17.60
CA ALA A 158 -2.08 3.13 -16.77
C ALA A 158 -3.37 3.73 -17.34
N LEU A 159 -3.34 5.00 -17.74
CA LEU A 159 -4.50 5.70 -18.32
C LEU A 159 -4.98 5.00 -19.61
N VAL A 160 -4.06 4.70 -20.52
CA VAL A 160 -4.38 3.99 -21.78
C VAL A 160 -4.95 2.59 -21.46
N GLY A 161 -4.31 1.84 -20.56
CA GLY A 161 -4.80 0.52 -20.15
C GLY A 161 -6.22 0.55 -19.56
N ILE A 162 -6.51 1.54 -18.71
CA ILE A 162 -7.84 1.72 -18.12
C ILE A 162 -8.87 2.16 -19.18
N LEU A 163 -8.50 3.04 -20.10
CA LEU A 163 -9.39 3.48 -21.17
C LEU A 163 -9.81 2.32 -22.08
N LEU A 164 -8.89 1.40 -22.36
CA LEU A 164 -9.14 0.19 -23.16
C LEU A 164 -9.90 -0.90 -22.39
N SER A 165 -9.88 -0.88 -21.06
CA SER A 165 -10.61 -1.84 -20.22
C SER A 165 -12.11 -1.51 -20.20
N PRO A 166 -13.01 -2.52 -20.11
CA PRO A 166 -14.42 -2.27 -19.88
C PRO A 166 -14.69 -1.80 -18.44
N GLU A 167 -15.90 -1.30 -18.16
CA GLU A 167 -16.39 -1.17 -16.79
C GLU A 167 -16.73 -2.55 -16.21
N THR A 168 -16.83 -2.68 -14.88
CA THR A 168 -17.05 -3.97 -14.25
C THR A 168 -18.45 -4.52 -14.51
N PRO A 169 -18.60 -5.85 -14.73
CA PRO A 169 -19.89 -6.49 -14.90
C PRO A 169 -20.85 -6.24 -13.72
N ARG A 170 -20.31 -6.24 -12.49
CA ARG A 170 -21.09 -5.99 -11.27
C ARG A 170 -21.73 -4.62 -11.29
N TRP A 171 -20.94 -3.57 -11.54
CA TRP A 171 -21.45 -2.20 -11.55
C TRP A 171 -22.48 -2.00 -12.66
N LEU A 172 -22.24 -2.53 -13.86
CA LEU A 172 -23.15 -2.45 -14.98
C LEU A 172 -24.50 -3.14 -14.69
N THR A 173 -24.46 -4.33 -14.08
CA THR A 173 -25.69 -5.07 -13.71
C THR A 173 -26.54 -4.30 -12.71
N LEU A 174 -25.89 -3.65 -11.71
CA LEU A 174 -26.59 -2.91 -10.67
C LEU A 174 -27.11 -1.53 -11.14
N ASN A 175 -26.51 -0.95 -12.17
CA ASN A 175 -26.90 0.34 -12.72
C ASN A 175 -27.71 0.22 -14.03
N SER A 176 -28.55 -0.80 -14.12
CA SER A 176 -29.55 -1.01 -15.19
C SER A 176 -28.98 -1.19 -16.61
N ASN A 177 -27.77 -1.72 -16.74
CA ASN A 177 -27.08 -1.96 -18.01
C ASN A 177 -26.75 -3.45 -18.19
N ALA A 178 -27.73 -4.32 -17.92
CA ALA A 178 -27.56 -5.77 -17.89
C ALA A 178 -27.09 -6.34 -19.25
N ASP A 179 -27.50 -5.77 -20.38
CA ASP A 179 -27.07 -6.19 -21.71
C ASP A 179 -25.57 -5.99 -21.92
N LYS A 180 -25.06 -4.80 -21.52
CA LYS A 180 -23.61 -4.56 -21.56
C LYS A 180 -22.83 -5.42 -20.56
N ALA A 181 -23.41 -5.70 -19.39
CA ALA A 181 -22.81 -6.63 -18.45
C ALA A 181 -22.66 -8.02 -19.04
N ARG A 182 -23.70 -8.50 -19.74
CA ARG A 182 -23.71 -9.78 -20.47
C ARG A 182 -22.57 -9.83 -21.50
N ASP A 183 -22.48 -8.85 -22.38
CA ASP A 183 -21.43 -8.76 -23.40
C ASP A 183 -20.02 -8.81 -22.80
N ILE A 184 -19.83 -8.15 -21.66
CA ILE A 184 -18.52 -8.12 -20.98
C ILE A 184 -18.22 -9.46 -20.33
N ILE A 185 -19.18 -10.09 -19.65
CA ILE A 185 -18.99 -11.42 -19.05
C ILE A 185 -18.62 -12.43 -20.13
N THR A 186 -19.32 -12.43 -21.27
CA THR A 186 -19.02 -13.31 -22.40
C THR A 186 -17.60 -13.07 -22.95
N LYS A 187 -17.15 -11.82 -23.03
CA LYS A 187 -15.76 -11.50 -23.47
C LYS A 187 -14.71 -11.93 -22.45
N LEU A 188 -15.00 -11.82 -21.16
CA LEU A 188 -14.06 -12.19 -20.08
C LEU A 188 -14.03 -13.71 -19.86
N GLN A 189 -15.11 -14.42 -20.17
CA GLN A 189 -15.27 -15.84 -20.02
C GLN A 189 -15.85 -16.46 -21.32
N PRO A 190 -15.03 -16.58 -22.39
CA PRO A 190 -15.51 -17.07 -23.68
C PRO A 190 -16.01 -18.52 -23.66
N GLU A 191 -15.64 -19.27 -22.61
CA GLU A 191 -16.05 -20.67 -22.41
C GLU A 191 -17.40 -20.79 -21.67
N ALA A 192 -17.95 -19.69 -21.12
CA ALA A 192 -19.21 -19.70 -20.39
C ALA A 192 -20.42 -19.82 -21.35
N SER A 193 -21.36 -20.68 -21.04
CA SER A 193 -22.61 -20.76 -21.74
C SER A 193 -23.50 -19.55 -21.45
N GLU A 194 -24.54 -19.32 -22.25
CA GLU A 194 -25.54 -18.27 -21.98
C GLU A 194 -26.20 -18.46 -20.60
N GLU A 195 -26.44 -19.71 -20.20
CA GLU A 195 -27.01 -20.09 -18.92
C GLU A 195 -26.06 -19.71 -17.76
N ASP A 196 -24.74 -19.93 -17.93
CA ASP A 196 -23.74 -19.51 -16.94
C ASP A 196 -23.69 -17.98 -16.79
N VAL A 197 -23.78 -17.25 -17.91
CA VAL A 197 -23.83 -15.78 -17.90
C VAL A 197 -25.07 -15.27 -17.16
N ASP A 198 -26.25 -15.88 -17.42
CA ASP A 198 -27.50 -15.54 -16.73
C ASP A 198 -27.42 -15.82 -15.22
N LYS A 199 -26.79 -16.94 -14.86
CA LYS A 199 -26.54 -17.30 -13.47
C LYS A 199 -25.66 -16.26 -12.77
N ILE A 200 -24.54 -15.85 -13.39
CA ILE A 200 -23.65 -14.81 -12.84
C ILE A 200 -24.43 -13.49 -12.63
N ILE A 201 -25.22 -13.06 -13.60
CA ILE A 201 -26.03 -11.83 -13.49
C ILE A 201 -27.04 -11.95 -12.35
N THR A 202 -27.67 -13.11 -12.20
CA THR A 202 -28.64 -13.36 -11.13
C THR A 202 -27.96 -13.34 -9.76
N GLU A 203 -26.82 -14.01 -9.61
CA GLU A 203 -26.04 -14.00 -8.38
C GLU A 203 -25.60 -12.57 -7.98
N ILE A 204 -25.19 -11.73 -8.96
CA ILE A 204 -24.88 -10.32 -8.71
C ILE A 204 -26.10 -9.57 -8.18
N LYS A 205 -27.29 -9.77 -8.78
CA LYS A 205 -28.53 -9.09 -8.34
C LYS A 205 -28.99 -9.57 -6.97
N GLU A 206 -28.87 -10.85 -6.67
CA GLU A 206 -29.23 -11.42 -5.38
C GLU A 206 -28.30 -10.91 -4.27
N SER A 207 -26.99 -10.96 -4.49
CA SER A 207 -26.03 -10.43 -3.53
C SER A 207 -26.23 -8.94 -3.22
N ALA A 208 -26.69 -8.16 -4.21
CA ALA A 208 -26.96 -6.74 -4.03
C ALA A 208 -28.24 -6.46 -3.20
N LYS A 209 -29.27 -7.31 -3.33
CA LYS A 209 -30.48 -7.18 -2.46
C LYS A 209 -30.14 -7.33 -1.00
N ASP A 210 -29.20 -8.21 -0.69
CA ASP A 210 -28.68 -8.40 0.65
C ASP A 210 -27.85 -7.20 1.17
N GLU A 211 -27.29 -6.37 0.25
CA GLU A 211 -26.50 -5.17 0.54
C GLU A 211 -27.35 -3.88 0.67
N GLU A 212 -28.65 -3.88 0.30
CA GLU A 212 -29.49 -2.67 0.25
C GLU A 212 -29.62 -1.91 1.60
N ALA A 213 -29.40 -2.56 2.72
CA ALA A 213 -29.27 -1.88 3.99
C ALA A 213 -27.82 -1.49 4.28
N THR A 214 -27.40 -0.32 3.77
CA THR A 214 -26.05 0.21 4.09
C THR A 214 -25.87 0.27 5.60
N PRO A 215 -24.95 -0.52 6.19
CA PRO A 215 -24.83 -0.61 7.66
C PRO A 215 -24.46 0.75 8.24
N ALA A 216 -25.13 1.16 9.31
CA ALA A 216 -24.78 2.39 10.01
C ALA A 216 -23.36 2.30 10.57
N TRP A 217 -22.64 3.42 10.64
CA TRP A 217 -21.26 3.47 11.16
C TRP A 217 -21.12 2.91 12.59
N ASN A 218 -22.16 3.05 13.43
CA ASN A 218 -22.19 2.48 14.76
C ASN A 218 -22.15 0.92 14.79
N THR A 219 -22.44 0.26 13.66
CA THR A 219 -22.33 -1.19 13.53
C THR A 219 -20.91 -1.68 13.77
N PHE A 220 -19.89 -0.90 13.37
CA PHE A 220 -18.48 -1.23 13.59
C PHE A 220 -18.06 -1.19 15.07
N LEU A 221 -18.86 -0.55 15.93
CA LEU A 221 -18.65 -0.47 17.37
C LEU A 221 -19.45 -1.52 18.17
N LYS A 222 -20.28 -2.33 17.51
CA LYS A 222 -21.04 -3.40 18.17
C LYS A 222 -20.11 -4.53 18.62
N LYS A 223 -20.45 -5.20 19.75
CA LYS A 223 -19.63 -6.24 20.38
C LYS A 223 -19.13 -7.32 19.41
N GLY A 224 -19.96 -7.80 18.48
CA GLY A 224 -19.57 -8.84 17.52
C GLY A 224 -18.59 -8.35 16.42
N ILE A 225 -18.67 -7.08 16.01
CA ILE A 225 -17.88 -6.54 14.90
C ILE A 225 -16.64 -5.77 15.37
N LEU A 226 -16.70 -5.18 16.58
CA LEU A 226 -15.62 -4.38 17.13
C LEU A 226 -14.26 -5.12 17.20
N PRO A 227 -14.17 -6.42 17.58
CA PRO A 227 -12.90 -7.14 17.57
C PRO A 227 -12.27 -7.24 16.20
N ILE A 228 -13.08 -7.47 15.15
CA ILE A 228 -12.61 -7.53 13.75
C ILE A 228 -12.14 -6.16 13.29
N THR A 229 -12.94 -5.12 13.55
CA THR A 229 -12.61 -3.74 13.18
C THR A 229 -11.33 -3.28 13.86
N SER A 230 -11.20 -3.50 15.17
CA SER A 230 -10.00 -3.14 15.92
C SER A 230 -8.78 -3.92 15.45
N PHE A 231 -8.90 -5.22 15.21
CA PHE A 231 -7.80 -6.04 14.68
C PHE A 231 -7.34 -5.52 13.31
N ALA A 232 -8.26 -5.30 12.38
CA ALA A 232 -7.94 -4.81 11.04
C ALA A 232 -7.22 -3.44 11.08
N MET A 233 -7.69 -2.52 11.93
CA MET A 233 -7.05 -1.20 12.09
C MET A 233 -5.68 -1.33 12.77
N ILE A 234 -5.57 -2.05 13.90
CA ILE A 234 -4.33 -2.14 14.67
C ILE A 234 -3.21 -2.83 13.89
N VAL A 235 -3.52 -3.85 13.07
CA VAL A 235 -2.51 -4.49 12.22
C VAL A 235 -1.92 -3.50 11.23
N PHE A 236 -2.73 -2.63 10.61
CA PHE A 236 -2.22 -1.56 9.74
C PHE A 236 -1.44 -0.49 10.52
N VAL A 237 -1.89 -0.11 11.71
CA VAL A 237 -1.15 0.80 12.57
C VAL A 237 0.24 0.24 12.90
N LEU A 238 0.32 -1.00 13.34
CA LEU A 238 1.59 -1.67 13.66
C LEU A 238 2.47 -1.87 12.41
N GLN A 239 1.85 -2.18 11.26
CA GLN A 239 2.55 -2.24 9.98
C GLN A 239 3.25 -0.91 9.67
N GLN A 240 2.57 0.23 9.83
CA GLN A 240 3.15 1.54 9.56
C GLN A 240 4.20 1.94 10.60
N LEU A 241 3.90 1.73 11.87
CA LEU A 241 4.81 2.02 12.98
C LEU A 241 6.03 1.08 13.04
N SER A 242 6.05 -0.02 12.25
CA SER A 242 7.27 -0.82 12.03
C SER A 242 8.38 -0.05 11.33
N GLY A 243 8.09 1.11 10.73
CA GLY A 243 9.06 1.95 10.02
C GLY A 243 9.21 1.65 8.53
N ILE A 244 8.34 0.81 7.94
CA ILE A 244 8.45 0.42 6.52
C ILE A 244 8.52 1.64 5.60
N ASN A 245 7.61 2.61 5.77
CA ASN A 245 7.57 3.77 4.90
C ASN A 245 8.69 4.78 5.21
N ALA A 246 9.22 4.83 6.44
CA ALA A 246 10.45 5.54 6.74
C ALA A 246 11.62 4.98 5.92
N ILE A 247 11.77 3.65 5.87
CA ILE A 247 12.81 3.02 5.05
C ILE A 247 12.57 3.31 3.56
N ILE A 248 11.33 3.15 3.06
CA ILE A 248 11.05 3.36 1.63
C ILE A 248 11.29 4.81 1.20
N TYR A 249 10.87 5.79 2.00
CA TYR A 249 10.95 7.21 1.63
C TYR A 249 12.31 7.84 1.88
N TYR A 250 13.10 7.32 2.83
CA TYR A 250 14.33 7.95 3.30
C TYR A 250 15.55 7.03 3.21
N ALA A 251 15.49 5.97 2.37
CA ALA A 251 16.56 4.99 2.26
C ALA A 251 17.97 5.58 2.04
N PRO A 252 18.21 6.53 1.10
CA PRO A 252 19.52 7.12 0.92
C PRO A 252 20.01 7.87 2.18
N GLU A 253 19.13 8.60 2.88
CA GLU A 253 19.45 9.30 4.11
C GLU A 253 19.78 8.32 5.24
N ILE A 254 19.05 7.21 5.34
CA ILE A 254 19.34 6.13 6.31
C ILE A 254 20.72 5.52 6.02
N PHE A 255 21.02 5.20 4.78
CA PHE A 255 22.32 4.65 4.39
C PHE A 255 23.46 5.66 4.64
N LYS A 256 23.24 6.94 4.37
CA LYS A 256 24.19 8.01 4.70
C LYS A 256 24.48 8.05 6.20
N ASN A 257 23.45 8.05 7.05
CA ASN A 257 23.59 8.05 8.51
C ASN A 257 24.19 6.74 9.06
N ALA A 258 24.05 5.63 8.32
CA ALA A 258 24.71 4.38 8.65
C ALA A 258 26.18 4.30 8.19
N GLY A 259 26.70 5.36 7.53
CA GLY A 259 28.12 5.47 7.15
C GLY A 259 28.44 5.17 5.68
N PHE A 260 27.44 5.04 4.80
CA PHE A 260 27.68 4.92 3.36
C PHE A 260 28.09 6.29 2.77
N SER A 261 29.30 6.35 2.23
CA SER A 261 29.81 7.53 1.54
C SER A 261 29.42 7.52 0.05
N GLY A 262 29.04 8.72 -0.45
CA GLY A 262 28.71 8.93 -1.85
C GLY A 262 27.27 8.64 -2.23
N THR A 263 26.61 9.60 -2.87
CA THR A 263 25.20 9.56 -3.27
C THR A 263 24.89 8.35 -4.19
N THR A 264 25.78 8.03 -5.14
CA THR A 264 25.62 6.90 -6.04
C THR A 264 25.53 5.57 -5.28
N THR A 265 26.39 5.37 -4.28
CA THR A 265 26.38 4.15 -3.45
C THR A 265 25.09 4.02 -2.64
N GLN A 266 24.59 5.14 -2.08
CA GLN A 266 23.33 5.20 -1.34
C GLN A 266 22.13 4.87 -2.24
N LEU A 267 22.09 5.44 -3.47
CA LEU A 267 21.03 5.17 -4.44
C LEU A 267 21.07 3.71 -4.94
N LEU A 268 22.25 3.15 -5.20
CA LEU A 268 22.39 1.74 -5.61
C LEU A 268 21.96 0.78 -4.49
N ALA A 269 22.32 1.07 -3.23
CA ALA A 269 21.83 0.29 -2.08
C ALA A 269 20.29 0.37 -1.98
N THR A 270 19.71 1.53 -2.29
CA THR A 270 18.25 1.72 -2.33
C THR A 270 17.59 0.89 -3.45
N VAL A 271 18.22 0.78 -4.63
CA VAL A 271 17.75 -0.15 -5.69
C VAL A 271 17.73 -1.59 -5.18
N GLY A 272 18.74 -1.98 -4.40
CA GLY A 272 18.79 -3.31 -3.75
C GLY A 272 17.57 -3.58 -2.86
N ILE A 273 17.07 -2.59 -2.12
CA ILE A 273 15.80 -2.67 -1.37
C ILE A 273 14.65 -3.04 -2.32
N GLY A 274 14.54 -2.35 -3.45
CA GLY A 274 13.51 -2.61 -4.46
C GLY A 274 13.56 -4.03 -5.02
N VAL A 275 14.75 -4.52 -5.34
CA VAL A 275 14.96 -5.89 -5.85
C VAL A 275 14.55 -6.94 -4.82
N VAL A 276 14.99 -6.80 -3.57
CA VAL A 276 14.61 -7.72 -2.47
C VAL A 276 13.10 -7.69 -2.25
N ASN A 277 12.49 -6.49 -2.26
CA ASN A 277 11.06 -6.34 -2.08
C ASN A 277 10.25 -7.06 -3.17
N VAL A 278 10.59 -6.89 -4.44
CA VAL A 278 9.92 -7.57 -5.56
C VAL A 278 10.12 -9.09 -5.47
N ALA A 279 11.36 -9.56 -5.30
CA ALA A 279 11.66 -10.99 -5.24
C ALA A 279 10.89 -11.69 -4.12
N LEU A 280 10.87 -11.11 -2.92
CA LEU A 280 10.21 -11.70 -1.77
C LEU A 280 8.69 -11.48 -1.75
N THR A 281 8.17 -10.47 -2.44
CA THR A 281 6.72 -10.37 -2.71
C THR A 281 6.23 -11.52 -3.60
N ILE A 282 7.01 -11.94 -4.60
CA ILE A 282 6.68 -13.12 -5.40
C ILE A 282 6.66 -14.39 -4.52
N VAL A 283 7.65 -14.55 -3.65
CA VAL A 283 7.69 -15.67 -2.68
C VAL A 283 6.48 -15.62 -1.74
N ALA A 284 6.06 -14.44 -1.30
CA ALA A 284 4.90 -14.25 -0.41
C ALA A 284 3.62 -14.83 -1.01
N MET A 285 3.39 -14.69 -2.32
CA MET A 285 2.20 -15.22 -2.99
C MET A 285 2.03 -16.73 -2.81
N TYR A 286 3.14 -17.47 -2.68
CA TYR A 286 3.12 -18.92 -2.40
C TYR A 286 3.04 -19.23 -0.91
N LEU A 287 3.73 -18.46 -0.07
CA LEU A 287 3.82 -18.72 1.37
C LEU A 287 2.51 -18.45 2.11
N VAL A 288 1.77 -17.44 1.71
CA VAL A 288 0.49 -17.07 2.33
C VAL A 288 -0.50 -18.25 2.31
N GLU A 289 -0.56 -18.98 1.18
CA GLU A 289 -1.45 -20.14 1.05
C GLU A 289 -0.89 -21.41 1.72
N SER A 290 0.43 -21.55 1.80
CA SER A 290 1.04 -22.77 2.34
C SER A 290 1.16 -22.76 3.88
N ILE A 291 1.59 -21.65 4.48
CA ILE A 291 1.89 -21.55 5.93
C ILE A 291 0.65 -21.16 6.75
N GLY A 292 -0.26 -20.35 6.17
CA GLY A 292 -1.39 -19.74 6.90
C GLY A 292 -1.07 -18.34 7.41
N ARG A 293 -2.14 -17.57 7.67
CA ARG A 293 -2.05 -16.12 7.88
C ARG A 293 -1.44 -15.78 9.24
N ARG A 294 -1.90 -16.44 10.31
CA ARG A 294 -1.44 -16.18 11.68
C ARG A 294 0.05 -16.48 11.87
N LYS A 295 0.47 -17.66 11.43
CA LYS A 295 1.88 -18.07 11.57
C LYS A 295 2.80 -17.16 10.79
N LEU A 296 2.38 -16.78 9.57
CA LEU A 296 3.16 -15.91 8.71
C LEU A 296 3.24 -14.48 9.27
N LEU A 297 2.17 -13.98 9.90
CA LEU A 297 2.16 -12.66 10.55
C LEU A 297 3.12 -12.62 11.75
N ILE A 298 3.11 -13.65 12.60
CA ILE A 298 4.03 -13.76 13.74
C ILE A 298 5.49 -13.84 13.24
N PHE A 299 5.75 -14.69 12.24
CA PHE A 299 7.07 -14.82 11.61
C PHE A 299 7.57 -13.47 11.06
N GLY A 300 6.70 -12.71 10.40
CA GLY A 300 7.03 -11.38 9.90
C GLY A 300 7.39 -10.40 11.00
N PHE A 301 6.57 -10.29 12.06
CA PHE A 301 6.89 -9.40 13.17
C PHE A 301 8.15 -9.80 13.94
N VAL A 302 8.40 -11.09 14.13
CA VAL A 302 9.66 -11.57 14.75
C VAL A 302 10.86 -11.21 13.88
N GLY A 303 10.79 -11.47 12.57
CA GLY A 303 11.87 -11.16 11.64
C GLY A 303 12.12 -9.65 11.51
N THR A 304 11.07 -8.83 11.40
CA THR A 304 11.20 -7.37 11.36
C THR A 304 11.75 -6.81 12.67
N SER A 305 11.34 -7.35 13.83
CA SER A 305 11.90 -6.97 15.14
C SER A 305 13.40 -7.25 15.22
N ALA A 306 13.81 -8.45 14.83
CA ALA A 306 15.22 -8.85 14.85
C ALA A 306 16.07 -8.00 13.89
N SER A 307 15.52 -7.71 12.70
CA SER A 307 16.18 -6.88 11.69
C SER A 307 16.35 -5.44 12.15
N MET A 308 15.31 -4.82 12.73
CA MET A 308 15.38 -3.46 13.28
C MET A 308 16.30 -3.38 14.50
N ALA A 309 16.28 -4.39 15.36
CA ALA A 309 17.20 -4.49 16.49
C ALA A 309 18.65 -4.58 15.99
N LEU A 310 18.91 -5.33 14.92
CA LEU A 310 20.25 -5.41 14.30
C LEU A 310 20.71 -4.02 13.82
N VAL A 311 19.85 -3.25 13.14
CA VAL A 311 20.18 -1.89 12.70
C VAL A 311 20.47 -0.99 13.90
N THR A 312 19.62 -1.04 14.93
CA THR A 312 19.76 -0.24 16.16
C THR A 312 21.10 -0.54 16.86
N VAL A 313 21.40 -1.82 17.06
CA VAL A 313 22.66 -2.22 17.74
C VAL A 313 23.89 -1.90 16.90
N ALA A 314 23.83 -2.15 15.59
CA ALA A 314 24.94 -1.86 14.68
C ALA A 314 25.30 -0.36 14.69
N THR A 315 24.26 0.52 14.62
CA THR A 315 24.47 1.96 14.65
C THR A 315 24.88 2.48 16.04
N MET A 316 24.50 1.78 17.11
CA MET A 316 24.93 2.11 18.48
C MET A 316 26.42 1.77 18.72
N MET A 317 26.91 0.68 18.12
CA MET A 317 28.30 0.23 18.31
C MET A 317 29.32 1.09 17.55
N ASP A 318 28.91 1.76 16.48
CA ASP A 318 29.71 2.65 15.63
C ASP A 318 31.09 2.02 15.25
N VAL A 319 31.05 0.79 14.75
CA VAL A 319 32.23 0.06 14.31
C VAL A 319 32.39 0.14 12.79
N ALA A 320 33.58 -0.18 12.27
CA ALA A 320 33.85 -0.20 10.81
C ALA A 320 32.86 -1.08 9.99
N ALA A 321 32.23 -2.06 10.62
CA ALA A 321 31.23 -2.92 10.02
C ALA A 321 29.80 -2.35 10.03
N THR A 322 29.55 -1.23 10.72
CA THR A 322 28.21 -0.62 10.87
C THR A 322 27.45 -0.45 9.54
N PRO A 323 28.05 0.07 8.44
CA PRO A 323 27.33 0.19 7.18
C PRO A 323 26.81 -1.13 6.65
N TYR A 324 27.62 -2.18 6.69
CA TYR A 324 27.25 -3.52 6.19
C TYR A 324 26.18 -4.18 7.07
N LEU A 325 26.28 -4.04 8.39
CA LEU A 325 25.29 -4.58 9.32
C LEU A 325 23.94 -3.85 9.17
N ALA A 326 23.96 -2.52 8.98
CA ALA A 326 22.75 -1.74 8.69
C ALA A 326 22.13 -2.15 7.36
N LEU A 327 22.93 -2.37 6.31
CA LEU A 327 22.46 -2.86 5.02
C LEU A 327 21.77 -4.21 5.15
N ILE A 328 22.41 -5.17 5.82
CA ILE A 328 21.85 -6.50 6.08
C ILE A 328 20.55 -6.38 6.87
N GLY A 329 20.54 -5.56 7.93
CA GLY A 329 19.36 -5.33 8.75
C GLY A 329 18.18 -4.75 7.95
N ILE A 330 18.44 -3.76 7.10
CA ILE A 330 17.40 -3.16 6.24
C ILE A 330 16.90 -4.15 5.19
N PHE A 331 17.79 -4.91 4.54
CA PHE A 331 17.41 -5.88 3.53
C PHE A 331 16.61 -7.04 4.12
N THR A 332 17.02 -7.54 5.28
CA THR A 332 16.28 -8.59 6.00
C THR A 332 14.94 -8.08 6.51
N PHE A 333 14.87 -6.83 7.01
CA PHE A 333 13.62 -6.18 7.38
C PHE A 333 12.65 -6.13 6.19
N ILE A 334 13.10 -5.61 5.04
CA ILE A 334 12.30 -5.56 3.81
C ILE A 334 11.84 -6.96 3.41
N GLY A 335 12.72 -7.95 3.54
CA GLY A 335 12.40 -9.34 3.23
C GLY A 335 11.27 -9.90 4.09
N PHE A 336 11.38 -9.81 5.41
CA PHE A 336 10.34 -10.26 6.34
C PHE A 336 9.04 -9.47 6.16
N PHE A 337 9.14 -8.17 5.90
CA PHE A 337 8.00 -7.33 5.63
C PHE A 337 7.27 -7.76 4.34
N ALA A 338 7.99 -7.92 3.24
CA ALA A 338 7.43 -8.28 1.93
C ALA A 338 6.72 -9.64 1.95
N VAL A 339 7.28 -10.61 2.70
CA VAL A 339 6.72 -11.96 2.82
C VAL A 339 5.47 -11.98 3.70
N SER A 340 5.33 -11.06 4.64
CA SER A 340 4.31 -11.12 5.69
C SER A 340 3.50 -9.82 5.82
N LEU A 341 4.09 -8.81 6.48
CA LEU A 341 3.37 -7.58 6.85
C LEU A 341 2.86 -6.79 5.63
N GLY A 342 3.49 -6.93 4.46
CA GLY A 342 3.05 -6.31 3.23
C GLY A 342 1.66 -6.78 2.79
N PRO A 343 1.50 -8.06 2.47
CA PRO A 343 0.24 -8.60 1.94
C PRO A 343 -0.81 -8.93 3.02
N LEU A 344 -0.42 -9.39 4.21
CA LEU A 344 -1.35 -9.96 5.18
C LEU A 344 -2.41 -8.98 5.71
N PRO A 345 -2.11 -7.70 6.04
CA PRO A 345 -3.14 -6.78 6.52
C PRO A 345 -4.26 -6.59 5.51
N TRP A 346 -3.92 -6.49 4.22
CA TRP A 346 -4.89 -6.37 3.12
C TRP A 346 -5.74 -7.64 2.97
N LEU A 347 -5.11 -8.80 3.13
CA LEU A 347 -5.80 -10.08 3.06
C LEU A 347 -6.76 -10.28 4.25
N TYR A 348 -6.30 -10.02 5.47
CA TYR A 348 -7.14 -10.08 6.67
C TYR A 348 -8.38 -9.20 6.55
N MET A 349 -8.23 -7.97 6.07
CA MET A 349 -9.35 -7.06 5.90
C MET A 349 -10.37 -7.57 4.86
N ALA A 350 -9.91 -8.28 3.82
CA ALA A 350 -10.79 -8.90 2.84
C ALA A 350 -11.47 -10.19 3.34
N GLU A 351 -10.81 -10.95 4.24
CA GLU A 351 -11.30 -12.22 4.77
C GLU A 351 -12.16 -12.08 6.02
N LEU A 352 -11.88 -11.11 6.90
CA LEU A 352 -12.54 -11.01 8.20
C LEU A 352 -13.85 -10.22 8.19
N PHE A 353 -13.97 -9.20 7.32
CA PHE A 353 -15.22 -8.44 7.29
C PHE A 353 -16.33 -9.21 6.57
N PRO A 354 -17.52 -9.35 7.20
CA PRO A 354 -18.72 -9.83 6.54
C PRO A 354 -18.99 -9.08 5.23
N LEU A 355 -19.56 -9.75 4.22
CA LEU A 355 -19.75 -9.18 2.89
C LEU A 355 -20.41 -7.80 2.92
N ARG A 356 -21.46 -7.63 3.73
CA ARG A 356 -22.21 -6.36 3.88
C ARG A 356 -21.38 -5.23 4.49
N LEU A 357 -20.42 -5.55 5.37
CA LEU A 357 -19.60 -4.56 6.07
C LEU A 357 -18.26 -4.31 5.38
N ARG A 358 -17.85 -5.20 4.49
CA ARG A 358 -16.52 -5.23 3.88
C ARG A 358 -16.10 -3.91 3.23
N PRO A 359 -16.88 -3.25 2.37
CA PRO A 359 -16.45 -2.02 1.72
C PRO A 359 -16.10 -0.92 2.72
N ARG A 360 -16.95 -0.72 3.73
CA ARG A 360 -16.71 0.28 4.78
C ARG A 360 -15.63 -0.13 5.78
N GLY A 361 -15.57 -1.42 6.12
CA GLY A 361 -14.51 -1.96 6.98
C GLY A 361 -13.13 -1.81 6.34
N MET A 362 -13.02 -2.13 5.06
CA MET A 362 -11.81 -1.92 4.27
C MET A 362 -11.43 -0.44 4.19
N ALA A 363 -12.41 0.46 4.03
CA ALA A 363 -12.16 1.90 4.01
C ALA A 363 -11.61 2.39 5.36
N LEU A 364 -12.20 1.96 6.49
CA LEU A 364 -11.71 2.31 7.83
C LEU A 364 -10.26 1.85 8.06
N ALA A 365 -9.97 0.60 7.72
CA ALA A 365 -8.62 0.05 7.84
C ALA A 365 -7.62 0.77 6.92
N SER A 366 -8.03 1.10 5.68
CA SER A 366 -7.20 1.86 4.73
C SER A 366 -6.95 3.30 5.21
N ILE A 367 -7.93 3.96 5.81
CA ILE A 367 -7.77 5.29 6.41
C ILE A 367 -6.74 5.21 7.56
N ALA A 368 -6.82 4.20 8.42
CA ALA A 368 -5.83 4.00 9.47
C ALA A 368 -4.42 3.79 8.89
N ASN A 369 -4.30 2.96 7.84
CA ASN A 369 -3.05 2.74 7.12
C ASN A 369 -2.44 4.05 6.60
N TRP A 370 -3.21 4.83 5.85
CA TRP A 370 -2.73 6.08 5.25
C TRP A 370 -2.42 7.15 6.30
N PHE A 371 -3.24 7.24 7.35
CA PHE A 371 -3.02 8.20 8.43
C PHE A 371 -1.72 7.90 9.18
N PHE A 372 -1.45 6.64 9.54
CA PHE A 372 -0.20 6.30 10.22
C PHE A 372 1.01 6.32 9.29
N ASN A 373 0.83 6.07 7.99
CA ASN A 373 1.85 6.36 6.99
C ASN A 373 2.20 7.86 6.98
N PHE A 374 1.19 8.74 6.97
CA PHE A 374 1.39 10.19 7.09
C PHE A 374 2.17 10.55 8.35
N VAL A 375 1.79 10.01 9.51
CA VAL A 375 2.45 10.28 10.79
C VAL A 375 3.93 9.86 10.76
N VAL A 376 4.22 8.66 10.29
CA VAL A 376 5.60 8.15 10.20
C VAL A 376 6.44 8.98 9.22
N ALA A 377 5.91 9.28 8.03
CA ALA A 377 6.61 10.07 7.04
C ALA A 377 6.89 11.51 7.52
N LEU A 378 5.94 12.11 8.24
CA LEU A 378 6.07 13.46 8.79
C LEU A 378 7.12 13.54 9.90
N LEU A 379 7.10 12.57 10.83
CA LEU A 379 7.90 12.63 12.04
C LEU A 379 9.32 12.08 11.87
N PHE A 380 9.56 11.24 10.86
CA PHE A 380 10.85 10.56 10.71
C PHE A 380 12.05 11.53 10.62
N PRO A 381 12.04 12.60 9.80
CA PRO A 381 13.17 13.51 9.73
C PRO A 381 13.43 14.27 11.05
N GLU A 382 12.37 14.64 11.77
CA GLU A 382 12.48 15.29 13.10
C GLU A 382 13.03 14.32 14.15
N LEU A 383 12.58 13.05 14.15
CA LEU A 383 13.13 12.03 15.03
C LEU A 383 14.60 11.78 14.73
N LEU A 384 14.96 11.67 13.44
CA LEU A 384 16.35 11.46 13.03
C LEU A 384 17.24 12.62 13.45
N ALA A 385 16.77 13.86 13.32
CA ALA A 385 17.51 15.07 13.73
C ALA A 385 17.58 15.21 15.25
N GLY A 386 16.51 14.85 15.99
CA GLY A 386 16.40 15.07 17.43
C GLY A 386 17.04 14.01 18.30
N ILE A 387 16.81 12.72 17.98
CA ILE A 387 17.27 11.57 18.78
C ILE A 387 18.25 10.65 18.02
N GLY A 388 18.62 11.04 16.79
CA GLY A 388 19.54 10.30 15.95
C GLY A 388 19.01 8.97 15.41
N ILE A 389 19.84 8.29 14.63
CA ILE A 389 19.48 7.04 13.98
C ILE A 389 19.19 5.93 15.01
N VAL A 390 19.99 5.83 16.08
CA VAL A 390 19.82 4.82 17.13
C VAL A 390 18.46 4.95 17.81
N GLY A 391 18.10 6.16 18.27
CA GLY A 391 16.83 6.41 18.95
C GLY A 391 15.64 6.15 18.04
N THR A 392 15.72 6.58 16.78
CA THR A 392 14.66 6.40 15.79
C THR A 392 14.39 4.92 15.48
N PHE A 393 15.45 4.13 15.25
CA PHE A 393 15.30 2.70 14.98
C PHE A 393 14.93 1.89 16.23
N ALA A 394 15.30 2.34 17.43
CA ALA A 394 14.83 1.75 18.68
C ALA A 394 13.31 1.88 18.86
N ILE A 395 12.72 3.01 18.45
CA ILE A 395 11.26 3.20 18.43
C ILE A 395 10.61 2.19 17.49
N PHE A 396 11.11 2.05 16.26
CA PHE A 396 10.56 1.07 15.29
C PHE A 396 10.71 -0.37 15.78
N THR A 397 11.87 -0.71 16.38
CA THR A 397 12.08 -2.02 17.03
C THR A 397 11.01 -2.27 18.09
N THR A 398 10.72 -1.29 18.94
CA THR A 398 9.71 -1.41 19.99
C THR A 398 8.33 -1.71 19.43
N PHE A 399 7.91 -1.00 18.38
CA PHE A 399 6.62 -1.28 17.72
C PHE A 399 6.57 -2.63 17.03
N CYS A 400 7.68 -3.08 16.42
CA CYS A 400 7.76 -4.44 15.88
C CYS A 400 7.61 -5.50 16.98
N VAL A 401 8.24 -5.31 18.15
CA VAL A 401 8.11 -6.22 19.31
C VAL A 401 6.67 -6.21 19.84
N ILE A 402 6.04 -5.04 19.96
CA ILE A 402 4.60 -4.94 20.30
C ILE A 402 3.78 -5.73 19.28
N GLY A 403 4.11 -5.63 17.99
CA GLY A 403 3.47 -6.41 16.92
C GLY A 403 3.59 -7.92 17.12
N VAL A 404 4.74 -8.43 17.58
CA VAL A 404 4.91 -9.86 17.91
C VAL A 404 3.90 -10.28 18.97
N PHE A 405 3.85 -9.57 20.11
CA PHE A 405 2.93 -9.91 21.20
C PHE A 405 1.46 -9.79 20.77
N TYR A 406 1.13 -8.75 20.02
CA TYR A 406 -0.20 -8.56 19.48
C TYR A 406 -0.61 -9.69 18.52
N ALA A 407 0.26 -10.08 17.59
CA ALA A 407 -0.01 -11.16 16.66
C ALA A 407 -0.18 -12.51 17.38
N ILE A 408 0.62 -12.79 18.41
CA ILE A 408 0.48 -14.01 19.22
C ILE A 408 -0.85 -14.02 19.98
N ALA A 409 -1.24 -12.89 20.57
CA ALA A 409 -2.43 -12.81 21.43
C ALA A 409 -3.74 -12.75 20.65
N VAL A 410 -3.79 -12.04 19.49
CA VAL A 410 -5.06 -11.62 18.89
C VAL A 410 -5.24 -12.12 17.45
N ALA A 411 -4.15 -12.38 16.69
CA ALA A 411 -4.28 -12.70 15.26
C ALA A 411 -5.08 -14.00 15.04
N PRO A 412 -6.19 -13.94 14.28
CA PRO A 412 -6.94 -15.14 13.92
C PRO A 412 -6.25 -15.93 12.81
N GLU A 413 -6.47 -17.23 12.74
CA GLU A 413 -6.14 -18.01 11.55
C GLU A 413 -7.36 -18.10 10.64
N THR A 414 -7.20 -17.66 9.40
CA THR A 414 -8.29 -17.64 8.42
C THR A 414 -8.11 -18.67 7.30
N LYS A 415 -6.95 -19.36 7.28
CA LYS A 415 -6.68 -20.40 6.28
C LYS A 415 -7.68 -21.55 6.37
N GLY A 416 -8.36 -21.85 5.25
CA GLY A 416 -9.28 -22.98 5.15
C GLY A 416 -10.62 -22.79 5.87
N ILE A 417 -10.90 -21.57 6.35
CA ILE A 417 -12.19 -21.21 6.96
C ILE A 417 -13.01 -20.46 5.91
N THR A 418 -14.26 -20.85 5.70
CA THR A 418 -15.13 -20.14 4.75
C THR A 418 -15.58 -18.80 5.34
N LEU A 419 -15.95 -17.86 4.46
CA LEU A 419 -16.43 -16.55 4.89
C LEU A 419 -17.69 -16.66 5.73
N GLU A 420 -18.56 -17.63 5.41
CA GLU A 420 -19.79 -17.94 6.14
C GLU A 420 -19.51 -18.46 7.56
N GLU A 421 -18.47 -19.28 7.74
CA GLU A 421 -18.05 -19.75 9.04
C GLU A 421 -17.45 -18.61 9.90
N ILE A 422 -16.68 -17.70 9.29
CA ILE A 422 -16.17 -16.51 9.98
C ILE A 422 -17.34 -15.63 10.42
N GLU A 423 -18.32 -15.43 9.54
CA GLU A 423 -19.52 -14.65 9.82
C GLU A 423 -20.34 -15.26 10.96
N GLN A 424 -20.59 -16.57 10.93
CA GLN A 424 -21.28 -17.28 12.01
C GLN A 424 -20.56 -17.17 13.36
N ARG A 425 -19.24 -17.35 13.40
CA ARG A 425 -18.44 -17.21 14.62
C ARG A 425 -18.49 -15.79 15.17
N THR A 426 -18.52 -14.79 14.29
CA THR A 426 -18.56 -13.39 14.65
C THR A 426 -19.91 -12.98 15.25
N PHE A 427 -21.02 -13.43 14.67
CA PHE A 427 -22.36 -13.13 15.17
C PHE A 427 -22.79 -14.00 16.36
N ALA A 428 -22.24 -15.22 16.51
CA ALA A 428 -22.51 -16.06 17.66
C ALA A 428 -21.82 -15.58 18.95
N ALA A 429 -20.80 -14.74 18.84
CA ALA A 429 -20.06 -14.17 19.98
C ALA A 429 -20.61 -12.82 20.49
N GLY A 430 -21.65 -12.26 19.89
CA GLY A 430 -22.29 -10.97 20.23
C GLY A 430 -23.73 -11.08 20.61
#